data_66678b5b98f4ebf3184c9d5ba3ab9ab6
#
_entry.id   66678b5b98f4ebf3184c9d5ba3ab9ab6
#
_cell.length_a   1.000
_cell.length_b   1.000
_cell.length_c   1.000
_cell.angle_alpha   90.00
_cell.angle_beta   90.00
_cell.angle_gamma   90.00
#
_symmetry.space_group_name_H-M   'P 1'
#
loop_
_entity.id
_entity.type
_entity.pdbx_description
1 polymer ?
#
loop_
_entity_poly.entity_id
_entity_poly.type
_entity_poly.pdbx_seq_one_letter_code
_entity_poly.pdbx_strand_id
1 'polypeptide(L)'
;MYSSARQEPDALHDTLELLDPDFDIEIELERTELIVLLDRALGLLPQEARTALVQKYVDELPTAEIAAHLGVNENAVAARLHRGKLAFRRILATELQDTAIEYGLLRSQQEGWEPTRLWCLACGAQRLEGRFQKDASIPLFALRCPVCDSNDVSAQADLAIPFYTDLLGKFKTYKPAYKQLLVAMGDYCRQALQTQQSPCLLCGAETVISVGKRHRDKTDQPWDYEVLIRCTHCPWATNNSLSSLALSLPEIQTLWLTAPHMHILPTQEIAVAEQAALLVPIRSGADTPGKDLIFVRDTFELIGIYPASTG
;
A
#
# COMPACT_ATOMS: atom_id res chain seq x y z
N MET A 1 42.93 27.58 -17.73
CA MET A 1 41.81 28.15 -16.98
C MET A 1 40.67 27.18 -17.07
N TYR A 2 40.54 26.31 -16.07
CA TYR A 2 39.40 25.36 -15.96
C TYR A 2 38.41 25.98 -14.96
N SER A 3 37.24 26.32 -15.46
CA SER A 3 36.13 26.81 -14.65
C SER A 3 35.48 25.62 -13.91
N SER A 4 35.55 25.67 -12.60
CA SER A 4 34.91 24.72 -11.71
C SER A 4 33.39 25.00 -11.70
N ALA A 5 32.62 24.09 -12.28
CA ALA A 5 31.17 24.08 -12.11
C ALA A 5 30.86 23.63 -10.67
N ARG A 6 30.36 24.55 -9.85
CA ARG A 6 29.75 24.22 -8.56
C ARG A 6 28.50 23.41 -8.83
N GLN A 7 28.48 22.18 -8.34
CA GLN A 7 27.24 21.41 -8.14
C GLN A 7 26.40 22.15 -7.11
N GLU A 8 25.18 22.50 -7.48
CA GLU A 8 24.17 22.96 -6.53
C GLU A 8 23.77 21.77 -5.63
N PRO A 9 23.74 21.95 -4.31
CA PRO A 9 23.26 20.90 -3.41
C PRO A 9 21.75 20.75 -3.55
N ASP A 10 21.36 19.54 -3.51
CA ASP A 10 20.10 18.86 -3.64
C ASP A 10 18.94 19.60 -2.93
N ALA A 11 18.24 20.47 -3.65
CA ALA A 11 17.09 21.22 -3.15
C ALA A 11 15.93 20.29 -2.69
N LEU A 12 15.96 19.03 -3.12
CA LEU A 12 14.99 18.01 -2.69
C LEU A 12 15.30 17.48 -1.28
N HIS A 13 16.58 17.39 -0.92
CA HIS A 13 16.98 16.89 0.39
C HIS A 13 16.66 17.92 1.48
N ASP A 14 16.90 19.21 1.21
CA ASP A 14 16.55 20.31 2.13
C ASP A 14 15.03 20.45 2.32
N THR A 15 14.23 20.10 1.31
CA THR A 15 12.75 20.18 1.41
C THR A 15 12.19 19.02 2.25
N LEU A 16 12.83 17.86 2.26
CA LEU A 16 12.42 16.70 3.06
C LEU A 16 12.75 16.87 4.55
N GLU A 17 13.80 17.63 4.89
CA GLU A 17 14.13 17.96 6.30
C GLU A 17 13.18 19.00 6.92
N LEU A 18 12.42 19.74 6.10
CA LEU A 18 11.44 20.73 6.54
C LEU A 18 10.02 20.13 6.71
N LEU A 19 9.80 18.89 6.27
CA LEU A 19 8.53 18.22 6.48
C LEU A 19 8.46 17.69 7.90
N ASP A 20 7.34 17.99 8.59
CA ASP A 20 6.98 17.37 9.86
C ASP A 20 7.17 15.87 9.72
N PRO A 21 7.97 15.19 10.58
CA PRO A 21 8.15 13.75 10.52
C PRO A 21 6.84 12.96 10.61
N ASP A 22 5.74 13.58 11.07
CA ASP A 22 4.39 13.03 11.07
C ASP A 22 3.60 13.39 9.79
N PHE A 23 4.19 14.19 8.85
CA PHE A 23 3.54 14.55 7.59
C PHE A 23 3.64 13.41 6.57
N ASP A 24 2.58 12.64 6.47
CA ASP A 24 2.43 11.58 5.46
C ASP A 24 1.70 12.16 4.23
N ILE A 25 2.47 12.44 3.17
CA ILE A 25 1.93 12.95 1.88
C ILE A 25 0.83 12.04 1.34
N GLU A 26 0.92 10.76 1.62
CA GLU A 26 -0.04 9.74 1.18
C GLU A 26 -1.37 9.89 1.92
N ILE A 27 -1.32 10.15 3.23
CA ILE A 27 -2.52 10.44 4.04
C ILE A 27 -3.18 11.74 3.55
N GLU A 28 -2.40 12.76 3.20
CA GLU A 28 -2.95 14.02 2.71
C GLU A 28 -3.54 13.89 1.30
N LEU A 29 -2.92 13.10 0.42
CA LEU A 29 -3.49 12.80 -0.90
C LEU A 29 -4.78 11.99 -0.77
N GLU A 30 -4.80 10.95 0.07
CA GLU A 30 -6.02 10.18 0.37
C GLU A 30 -7.11 11.05 0.96
N ARG A 31 -6.76 11.99 1.83
CA ARG A 31 -7.68 12.96 2.40
C ARG A 31 -8.28 13.87 1.33
N THR A 32 -7.44 14.38 0.43
CA THR A 32 -7.87 15.24 -0.68
C THR A 32 -8.84 14.51 -1.60
N GLU A 33 -8.53 13.29 -1.99
CA GLU A 33 -9.40 12.47 -2.82
C GLU A 33 -10.72 12.12 -2.11
N LEU A 34 -10.67 11.82 -0.80
CA LEU A 34 -11.86 11.58 0.01
C LEU A 34 -12.75 12.84 0.07
N ILE A 35 -12.16 14.03 0.22
CA ILE A 35 -12.89 15.30 0.17
C ILE A 35 -13.61 15.44 -1.16
N VAL A 36 -12.97 15.16 -2.29
CA VAL A 36 -13.59 15.22 -3.63
C VAL A 36 -14.78 14.25 -3.73
N LEU A 37 -14.65 13.02 -3.22
CA LEU A 37 -15.78 12.07 -3.18
C LEU A 37 -16.94 12.59 -2.33
N LEU A 38 -16.64 13.08 -1.12
CA LEU A 38 -17.66 13.60 -0.21
C LEU A 38 -18.35 14.84 -0.78
N ASP A 39 -17.60 15.74 -1.43
CA ASP A 39 -18.18 16.92 -2.12
C ASP A 39 -19.10 16.49 -3.28
N ARG A 40 -18.68 15.51 -4.07
CA ARG A 40 -19.52 14.93 -5.13
C ARG A 40 -20.81 14.33 -4.56
N ALA A 41 -20.72 13.60 -3.45
CA ALA A 41 -21.88 13.02 -2.77
C ALA A 41 -22.81 14.09 -2.19
N LEU A 42 -22.25 15.15 -1.61
CA LEU A 42 -22.99 16.33 -1.15
C LEU A 42 -23.68 17.04 -2.33
N GLY A 43 -23.00 17.10 -3.49
CA GLY A 43 -23.53 17.66 -4.73
C GLY A 43 -24.82 17.00 -5.21
N LEU A 44 -25.00 15.73 -4.96
CA LEU A 44 -26.18 14.94 -5.34
C LEU A 44 -27.36 15.06 -4.35
N LEU A 45 -27.15 15.69 -3.19
CA LEU A 45 -28.22 15.91 -2.21
C LEU A 45 -29.15 17.06 -2.61
N PRO A 46 -30.44 17.01 -2.19
CA PRO A 46 -31.30 18.17 -2.22
C PRO A 46 -30.67 19.35 -1.49
N GLN A 47 -30.82 20.57 -2.05
CA GLN A 47 -30.15 21.78 -1.57
C GLN A 47 -30.31 22.01 -0.05
N GLU A 48 -31.54 21.85 0.48
CA GLU A 48 -31.80 22.04 1.91
C GLU A 48 -31.03 21.06 2.81
N ALA A 49 -30.92 19.80 2.38
CA ALA A 49 -30.19 18.77 3.11
C ALA A 49 -28.67 19.04 3.04
N ARG A 50 -28.18 19.42 1.87
CA ARG A 50 -26.77 19.81 1.67
C ARG A 50 -26.40 20.96 2.57
N THR A 51 -27.16 22.07 2.53
CA THR A 51 -26.89 23.26 3.32
C THR A 51 -26.84 22.92 4.82
N ALA A 52 -27.82 22.16 5.32
CA ALA A 52 -27.86 21.79 6.73
C ALA A 52 -26.64 20.91 7.11
N LEU A 53 -26.23 19.97 6.26
CA LEU A 53 -25.06 19.10 6.51
C LEU A 53 -23.75 19.89 6.46
N VAL A 54 -23.57 20.77 5.48
CA VAL A 54 -22.36 21.60 5.37
C VAL A 54 -22.24 22.49 6.60
N GLN A 55 -23.28 23.25 6.93
CA GLN A 55 -23.28 24.12 8.12
C GLN A 55 -22.98 23.36 9.42
N LYS A 56 -23.47 22.11 9.54
CA LYS A 56 -23.26 21.33 10.76
C LYS A 56 -21.88 20.68 10.86
N TYR A 57 -21.33 20.15 9.75
CA TYR A 57 -20.14 19.28 9.78
C TYR A 57 -18.91 19.89 9.10
N VAL A 58 -19.08 20.92 8.29
CA VAL A 58 -17.97 21.65 7.67
C VAL A 58 -17.77 22.99 8.37
N ASP A 59 -18.87 23.76 8.56
CA ASP A 59 -18.82 25.07 9.23
C ASP A 59 -18.91 24.92 10.76
N GLU A 60 -19.18 23.72 11.28
CA GLU A 60 -19.29 23.36 12.70
C GLU A 60 -20.32 24.18 13.51
N LEU A 61 -21.34 24.76 12.84
CA LEU A 61 -22.29 25.64 13.48
C LEU A 61 -23.20 24.92 14.49
N PRO A 62 -23.52 25.57 15.61
CA PRO A 62 -24.56 25.10 16.53
C PRO A 62 -25.92 24.97 15.84
N THR A 63 -26.75 24.00 16.27
CA THR A 63 -28.07 23.76 15.67
C THR A 63 -28.99 24.99 15.72
N ALA A 64 -28.89 25.80 16.78
CA ALA A 64 -29.66 27.04 16.96
C ALA A 64 -29.28 28.08 15.87
N GLU A 65 -28.00 28.23 15.53
CA GLU A 65 -27.55 29.13 14.48
C GLU A 65 -27.98 28.65 13.09
N ILE A 66 -27.91 27.34 12.85
CA ILE A 66 -28.42 26.74 11.61
C ILE A 66 -29.93 27.02 11.46
N ALA A 67 -30.68 26.89 12.58
CA ALA A 67 -32.11 27.17 12.60
C ALA A 67 -32.42 28.63 12.23
N ALA A 68 -31.64 29.56 12.81
CA ALA A 68 -31.76 31.00 12.49
C ALA A 68 -31.42 31.29 11.01
N HIS A 69 -30.32 30.70 10.48
CA HIS A 69 -29.91 30.87 9.09
C HIS A 69 -30.94 30.30 8.09
N LEU A 70 -31.58 29.18 8.43
CA LEU A 70 -32.57 28.53 7.56
C LEU A 70 -34.02 29.03 7.78
N GLY A 71 -34.24 29.92 8.74
CA GLY A 71 -35.56 30.42 9.08
C GLY A 71 -36.53 29.35 9.60
N VAL A 72 -36.03 28.34 10.29
CA VAL A 72 -36.82 27.21 10.84
C VAL A 72 -36.50 26.99 12.32
N ASN A 73 -37.25 26.13 13.00
CA ASN A 73 -36.93 25.75 14.38
C ASN A 73 -35.88 24.64 14.44
N GLU A 74 -35.22 24.46 15.57
CA GLU A 74 -34.17 23.48 15.79
C GLU A 74 -34.60 22.03 15.54
N ASN A 75 -35.85 21.67 15.84
CA ASN A 75 -36.41 20.35 15.57
C ASN A 75 -36.49 20.09 14.05
N ALA A 76 -36.83 21.11 13.27
CA ALA A 76 -36.84 21.01 11.82
C ALA A 76 -35.41 20.83 11.26
N VAL A 77 -34.41 21.50 11.85
CA VAL A 77 -32.99 21.30 11.51
C VAL A 77 -32.56 19.87 11.83
N ALA A 78 -32.89 19.36 13.03
CA ALA A 78 -32.58 17.99 13.42
C ALA A 78 -33.18 16.96 12.45
N ALA A 79 -34.45 17.18 12.05
CA ALA A 79 -35.13 16.33 11.07
C ALA A 79 -34.45 16.40 9.67
N ARG A 80 -34.03 17.61 9.23
CA ARG A 80 -33.30 17.80 7.95
C ARG A 80 -31.94 17.10 8.00
N LEU A 81 -31.18 17.26 9.08
CA LEU A 81 -29.90 16.58 9.28
C LEU A 81 -30.05 15.06 9.26
N HIS A 82 -31.07 14.52 9.94
CA HIS A 82 -31.33 13.08 9.95
C HIS A 82 -31.65 12.55 8.53
N ARG A 83 -32.60 13.18 7.85
CA ARG A 83 -32.94 12.80 6.46
C ARG A 83 -31.77 13.00 5.50
N GLY A 84 -31.01 14.09 5.65
CA GLY A 84 -29.81 14.37 4.86
C GLY A 84 -28.75 13.28 5.03
N LYS A 85 -28.49 12.83 6.25
CA LYS A 85 -27.55 11.71 6.49
C LYS A 85 -28.00 10.40 5.85
N LEU A 86 -29.30 10.09 5.92
CA LEU A 86 -29.83 8.88 5.26
C LEU A 86 -29.72 8.97 3.73
N ALA A 87 -30.06 10.13 3.15
CA ALA A 87 -29.91 10.35 1.72
C ALA A 87 -28.44 10.30 1.29
N PHE A 88 -27.53 10.90 2.05
CA PHE A 88 -26.09 10.85 1.80
C PHE A 88 -25.55 9.41 1.79
N ARG A 89 -25.90 8.61 2.82
CA ARG A 89 -25.55 7.20 2.87
C ARG A 89 -26.10 6.42 1.68
N ARG A 90 -27.33 6.73 1.25
CA ARG A 90 -27.94 6.09 0.09
C ARG A 90 -27.17 6.42 -1.19
N ILE A 91 -26.82 7.69 -1.42
CA ILE A 91 -26.02 8.13 -2.59
C ILE A 91 -24.69 7.39 -2.63
N LEU A 92 -23.98 7.32 -1.49
CA LEU A 92 -22.75 6.53 -1.41
C LEU A 92 -22.96 5.05 -1.72
N ALA A 93 -24.11 4.47 -1.29
CA ALA A 93 -24.39 3.05 -1.48
C ALA A 93 -24.96 2.70 -2.86
N THR A 94 -25.37 3.67 -3.68
CA THR A 94 -25.96 3.45 -5.01
C THR A 94 -25.14 4.13 -6.11
N GLU A 95 -25.17 5.46 -6.16
CA GLU A 95 -24.60 6.23 -7.28
C GLU A 95 -23.07 6.32 -7.24
N LEU A 96 -22.48 6.21 -6.04
CA LEU A 96 -21.04 6.29 -5.81
C LEU A 96 -20.52 5.02 -5.14
N GLN A 97 -21.22 3.87 -5.29
CA GLN A 97 -20.93 2.64 -4.56
C GLN A 97 -19.51 2.16 -4.79
N ASP A 98 -19.06 2.05 -6.03
CA ASP A 98 -17.74 1.52 -6.36
C ASP A 98 -16.65 2.40 -5.74
N THR A 99 -16.78 3.72 -5.90
CA THR A 99 -15.84 4.67 -5.31
C THR A 99 -15.92 4.66 -3.79
N ALA A 100 -17.10 4.57 -3.19
CA ALA A 100 -17.27 4.51 -1.73
C ALA A 100 -16.69 3.23 -1.11
N ILE A 101 -16.76 2.09 -1.82
CA ILE A 101 -16.08 0.85 -1.43
C ILE A 101 -14.57 1.02 -1.53
N GLU A 102 -14.09 1.60 -2.62
CA GLU A 102 -12.69 1.91 -2.84
C GLU A 102 -12.08 2.76 -1.72
N TYR A 103 -12.86 3.72 -1.20
CA TYR A 103 -12.46 4.58 -0.07
C TYR A 103 -12.75 3.97 1.30
N GLY A 104 -13.17 2.71 1.36
CA GLY A 104 -13.47 2.01 2.63
C GLY A 104 -14.68 2.58 3.39
N LEU A 105 -15.51 3.39 2.74
CA LEU A 105 -16.73 3.94 3.33
C LEU A 105 -17.88 2.93 3.34
N LEU A 106 -17.82 1.95 2.43
CA LEU A 106 -18.75 0.82 2.35
C LEU A 106 -17.97 -0.50 2.30
N ARG A 107 -18.57 -1.55 2.84
CA ARG A 107 -18.03 -2.91 2.73
C ARG A 107 -18.53 -3.55 1.44
N SER A 108 -17.64 -4.21 0.71
CA SER A 108 -18.03 -5.11 -0.37
C SER A 108 -18.84 -6.29 0.17
N GLN A 109 -19.89 -6.68 -0.53
CA GLN A 109 -20.69 -7.86 -0.14
C GLN A 109 -20.12 -9.20 -0.64
N GLN A 110 -18.99 -9.20 -1.33
CA GLN A 110 -18.40 -10.41 -1.90
C GLN A 110 -17.45 -11.08 -0.91
N GLU A 111 -17.83 -12.26 -0.41
CA GLU A 111 -17.02 -13.32 0.23
C GLU A 111 -15.76 -12.93 1.02
N GLY A 112 -15.79 -11.80 1.74
CA GLY A 112 -14.69 -11.35 2.59
C GLY A 112 -13.48 -10.75 1.87
N TRP A 113 -13.50 -10.58 0.55
CA TRP A 113 -12.57 -9.77 -0.20
C TRP A 113 -13.16 -8.41 -0.50
N GLU A 114 -12.37 -7.36 -0.29
CA GLU A 114 -12.77 -5.96 -0.47
C GLU A 114 -11.83 -5.29 -1.49
N PRO A 115 -12.34 -4.44 -2.39
CA PRO A 115 -11.47 -3.64 -3.26
C PRO A 115 -10.58 -2.73 -2.42
N THR A 116 -9.32 -2.62 -2.82
CA THR A 116 -8.35 -1.74 -2.17
C THR A 116 -7.96 -0.59 -3.12
N ARG A 117 -7.26 0.41 -2.59
CA ARG A 117 -6.65 1.47 -3.40
C ARG A 117 -5.28 1.12 -3.95
N LEU A 118 -4.79 -0.07 -3.63
CA LEU A 118 -3.49 -0.54 -4.07
C LEU A 118 -3.56 -1.04 -5.50
N TRP A 119 -2.72 -0.51 -6.36
CA TRP A 119 -2.52 -1.05 -7.69
C TRP A 119 -1.70 -2.34 -7.62
N CYS A 120 -2.02 -3.27 -8.49
CA CYS A 120 -1.25 -4.51 -8.60
C CYS A 120 0.16 -4.19 -9.11
N LEU A 121 1.16 -4.50 -8.32
CA LEU A 121 2.57 -4.25 -8.65
C LEU A 121 3.10 -5.20 -9.75
N ALA A 122 2.35 -6.24 -10.10
CA ALA A 122 2.70 -7.14 -11.20
C ALA A 122 2.18 -6.65 -12.54
N CYS A 123 0.91 -6.27 -12.65
CA CYS A 123 0.33 -5.84 -13.93
C CYS A 123 0.19 -4.32 -14.07
N GLY A 124 0.23 -3.55 -12.99
CA GLY A 124 0.04 -2.10 -13.00
C GLY A 124 -1.35 -1.62 -13.44
N ALA A 125 -2.24 -2.54 -13.84
CA ALA A 125 -3.49 -2.22 -14.53
C ALA A 125 -4.74 -2.43 -13.67
N GLN A 126 -4.65 -3.23 -12.63
CA GLN A 126 -5.78 -3.59 -11.77
C GLN A 126 -5.49 -3.25 -10.31
N ARG A 127 -6.54 -2.91 -9.57
CA ARG A 127 -6.44 -2.76 -8.12
C ARG A 127 -6.49 -4.11 -7.43
N LEU A 128 -5.77 -4.21 -6.32
CA LEU A 128 -5.79 -5.38 -5.48
C LEU A 128 -7.10 -5.46 -4.71
N GLU A 129 -7.57 -6.68 -4.47
CA GLU A 129 -8.57 -6.99 -3.46
C GLU A 129 -7.86 -7.38 -2.17
N GLY A 130 -8.42 -6.96 -1.04
CA GLY A 130 -7.86 -7.23 0.28
C GLY A 130 -8.81 -7.96 1.20
N ARG A 131 -8.24 -8.69 2.15
CA ARG A 131 -8.93 -9.29 3.29
C ARG A 131 -8.16 -8.92 4.55
N PHE A 132 -8.81 -8.20 5.46
CA PHE A 132 -8.21 -7.78 6.72
C PHE A 132 -9.16 -8.10 7.87
N GLN A 133 -9.11 -9.34 8.32
CA GLN A 133 -10.00 -9.91 9.33
C GLN A 133 -9.21 -10.12 10.63
N LYS A 134 -9.44 -9.27 11.63
CA LYS A 134 -8.77 -9.33 12.93
C LYS A 134 -9.51 -10.24 13.93
N ASP A 135 -10.83 -10.22 13.86
CA ASP A 135 -11.72 -10.90 14.80
C ASP A 135 -12.31 -12.20 14.24
N ALA A 136 -11.73 -12.72 13.17
CA ALA A 136 -12.13 -14.00 12.58
C ALA A 136 -11.53 -15.17 13.34
N SER A 137 -12.09 -16.37 13.15
CA SER A 137 -11.51 -17.62 13.66
C SER A 137 -10.10 -17.89 13.12
N ILE A 138 -9.78 -17.33 11.96
CA ILE A 138 -8.44 -17.29 11.37
C ILE A 138 -8.15 -15.82 11.05
N PRO A 139 -7.47 -15.10 11.95
CA PRO A 139 -7.12 -13.71 11.73
C PRO A 139 -6.13 -13.60 10.55
N LEU A 140 -6.45 -12.78 9.55
CA LEU A 140 -5.69 -12.74 8.31
C LEU A 140 -5.63 -11.34 7.72
N PHE A 141 -4.45 -10.95 7.25
CA PHE A 141 -4.24 -9.91 6.27
C PHE A 141 -3.82 -10.55 4.95
N ALA A 142 -4.52 -10.27 3.86
CA ALA A 142 -4.17 -10.80 2.55
C ALA A 142 -4.56 -9.81 1.44
N LEU A 143 -3.78 -9.82 0.37
CA LEU A 143 -3.99 -9.05 -0.86
C LEU A 143 -3.85 -9.97 -2.07
N ARG A 144 -4.74 -9.83 -3.06
CA ARG A 144 -4.70 -10.55 -4.33
C ARG A 144 -5.02 -9.62 -5.51
N CYS A 145 -4.52 -9.96 -6.69
CA CYS A 145 -4.96 -9.33 -7.93
C CYS A 145 -6.05 -10.19 -8.58
N PRO A 146 -7.23 -9.64 -8.89
CA PRO A 146 -8.32 -10.43 -9.48
C PRO A 146 -8.03 -10.90 -10.91
N VAL A 147 -7.01 -10.35 -11.57
CA VAL A 147 -6.67 -10.63 -12.99
C VAL A 147 -5.37 -11.42 -13.13
N CYS A 148 -4.33 -11.09 -12.37
CA CYS A 148 -3.03 -11.75 -12.53
C CYS A 148 -3.07 -13.21 -12.14
N ASP A 149 -3.69 -13.49 -11.00
CA ASP A 149 -3.90 -14.86 -10.53
C ASP A 149 -4.98 -14.87 -9.45
N SER A 150 -6.10 -15.50 -9.74
CA SER A 150 -7.20 -15.65 -8.79
C SER A 150 -6.84 -16.50 -7.57
N ASN A 151 -5.76 -17.30 -7.65
CA ASN A 151 -5.31 -18.21 -6.60
C ASN A 151 -4.00 -17.76 -5.95
N ASP A 152 -3.30 -16.75 -6.48
CA ASP A 152 -2.04 -16.28 -5.93
C ASP A 152 -2.24 -15.02 -5.09
N VAL A 153 -1.81 -15.08 -3.85
CA VAL A 153 -1.91 -13.99 -2.90
C VAL A 153 -0.67 -13.13 -3.06
N SER A 154 -0.85 -11.86 -3.45
CA SER A 154 0.24 -10.90 -3.60
C SER A 154 0.94 -10.58 -2.28
N ALA A 155 0.22 -10.69 -1.16
CA ALA A 155 0.76 -10.60 0.19
C ALA A 155 -0.16 -11.32 1.17
N GLN A 156 0.44 -12.00 2.16
CA GLN A 156 -0.30 -12.66 3.24
C GLN A 156 0.44 -12.56 4.55
N ALA A 157 -0.27 -12.29 5.64
CA ALA A 157 0.22 -12.35 7.00
C ALA A 157 -0.83 -13.03 7.89
N ASP A 158 -0.40 -14.08 8.58
CA ASP A 158 -1.20 -14.76 9.59
C ASP A 158 -1.17 -13.95 10.89
N LEU A 159 -2.29 -13.28 11.19
CA LEU A 159 -2.41 -12.43 12.38
C LEU A 159 -2.51 -13.23 13.69
N ALA A 160 -2.52 -14.56 13.66
CA ALA A 160 -2.33 -15.37 14.86
C ALA A 160 -0.86 -15.38 15.33
N ILE A 161 0.10 -15.00 14.48
CA ILE A 161 1.50 -14.86 14.83
C ILE A 161 1.71 -13.49 15.49
N PRO A 162 2.25 -13.42 16.74
CA PRO A 162 2.40 -12.18 17.48
C PRO A 162 3.12 -11.07 16.72
N PHE A 163 4.16 -11.40 15.99
CA PHE A 163 4.88 -10.45 15.14
C PHE A 163 3.95 -9.70 14.18
N TYR A 164 3.08 -10.41 13.45
CA TYR A 164 2.16 -9.76 12.51
C TYR A 164 1.01 -9.04 13.21
N THR A 165 0.57 -9.53 14.37
CA THR A 165 -0.45 -8.84 15.19
C THR A 165 0.07 -7.50 15.68
N ASP A 166 1.27 -7.46 16.22
CA ASP A 166 1.91 -6.25 16.73
C ASP A 166 2.18 -5.24 15.59
N LEU A 167 2.63 -5.77 14.45
CA LEU A 167 2.95 -4.97 13.27
C LEU A 167 1.71 -4.35 12.64
N LEU A 168 0.64 -5.12 12.43
CA LEU A 168 -0.51 -4.75 11.62
C LEU A 168 -1.76 -4.39 12.44
N GLY A 169 -1.80 -4.76 13.71
CA GLY A 169 -3.00 -4.62 14.56
C GLY A 169 -3.54 -3.19 14.70
N LYS A 170 -2.68 -2.18 14.57
CA LYS A 170 -3.06 -0.76 14.64
C LYS A 170 -3.72 -0.23 13.37
N PHE A 171 -3.48 -0.85 12.21
CA PHE A 171 -3.98 -0.34 10.93
C PHE A 171 -5.45 -0.72 10.72
N LYS A 172 -6.18 0.15 10.02
CA LYS A 172 -7.58 -0.03 9.62
C LYS A 172 -7.74 -0.15 8.10
N THR A 173 -6.73 0.24 7.34
CA THR A 173 -6.74 0.29 5.88
C THR A 173 -5.60 -0.54 5.30
N TYR A 174 -5.74 -0.96 4.05
CA TYR A 174 -4.82 -1.91 3.40
C TYR A 174 -3.46 -1.30 3.06
N LYS A 175 -3.43 -0.05 2.55
CA LYS A 175 -2.21 0.58 2.02
C LYS A 175 -1.13 0.76 3.08
N PRO A 176 -1.39 1.44 4.23
CA PRO A 176 -0.38 1.57 5.27
C PRO A 176 -0.01 0.23 5.91
N ALA A 177 -0.97 -0.72 6.03
CA ALA A 177 -0.67 -2.06 6.52
C ALA A 177 0.27 -2.82 5.57
N TYR A 178 0.03 -2.77 4.27
CA TYR A 178 0.88 -3.41 3.27
C TYR A 178 2.28 -2.79 3.19
N LYS A 179 2.36 -1.46 3.20
CA LYS A 179 3.65 -0.74 3.26
C LYS A 179 4.47 -1.18 4.46
N GLN A 180 3.86 -1.18 5.64
CA GLN A 180 4.53 -1.62 6.87
C GLN A 180 4.96 -3.09 6.82
N LEU A 181 4.13 -3.96 6.26
CA LEU A 181 4.46 -5.38 6.08
C LEU A 181 5.67 -5.55 5.14
N LEU A 182 5.69 -4.86 4.00
CA LEU A 182 6.80 -4.90 3.05
C LEU A 182 8.11 -4.46 3.70
N VAL A 183 8.11 -3.33 4.40
CA VAL A 183 9.31 -2.81 5.06
C VAL A 183 9.79 -3.77 6.14
N ALA A 184 8.93 -4.20 7.07
CA ALA A 184 9.31 -5.06 8.17
C ALA A 184 9.80 -6.44 7.71
N MET A 185 9.13 -7.04 6.71
CA MET A 185 9.57 -8.32 6.14
C MET A 185 10.84 -8.17 5.30
N GLY A 186 10.98 -7.05 4.60
CA GLY A 186 12.22 -6.73 3.88
C GLY A 186 13.42 -6.60 4.82
N ASP A 187 13.26 -5.88 5.94
CA ASP A 187 14.32 -5.74 6.97
C ASP A 187 14.66 -7.09 7.60
N TYR A 188 13.63 -7.87 7.98
CA TYR A 188 13.82 -9.20 8.52
C TYR A 188 14.61 -10.11 7.57
N CYS A 189 14.25 -10.15 6.28
CA CYS A 189 14.94 -10.95 5.28
C CYS A 189 16.36 -10.44 5.00
N ARG A 190 16.56 -9.11 4.90
CA ARG A 190 17.90 -8.53 4.71
C ARG A 190 18.83 -8.87 5.87
N GLN A 191 18.35 -8.71 7.11
CA GLN A 191 19.11 -9.09 8.28
C GLN A 191 19.46 -10.59 8.26
N ALA A 192 18.49 -11.46 7.95
CA ALA A 192 18.69 -12.88 7.83
C ALA A 192 19.76 -13.24 6.79
N LEU A 193 19.71 -12.61 5.61
CA LEU A 193 20.70 -12.82 4.54
C LEU A 193 22.11 -12.35 4.95
N GLN A 194 22.22 -11.21 5.62
CA GLN A 194 23.52 -10.65 6.04
C GLN A 194 24.18 -11.48 7.16
N THR A 195 23.39 -11.90 8.14
CA THR A 195 23.91 -12.60 9.32
C THR A 195 23.88 -14.12 9.18
N GLN A 196 23.18 -14.66 8.18
CA GLN A 196 22.84 -16.08 8.01
C GLN A 196 22.12 -16.67 9.23
N GLN A 197 21.48 -15.80 10.01
CA GLN A 197 20.74 -16.14 11.23
C GLN A 197 19.51 -15.25 11.35
N SER A 198 18.39 -15.83 11.75
CA SER A 198 17.20 -15.08 12.14
C SER A 198 16.36 -15.89 13.12
N PRO A 199 15.66 -15.24 14.06
CA PRO A 199 14.73 -15.94 14.93
C PRO A 199 13.45 -16.27 14.15
N CYS A 200 12.87 -17.43 14.41
CA CYS A 200 11.54 -17.79 13.91
C CYS A 200 10.48 -16.80 14.45
N LEU A 201 9.67 -16.22 13.59
CA LEU A 201 8.64 -15.24 13.99
C LEU A 201 7.52 -15.86 14.83
N LEU A 202 7.37 -17.20 14.83
CA LEU A 202 6.37 -17.90 15.62
C LEU A 202 6.90 -18.37 16.99
N CYS A 203 8.07 -19.02 17.03
CA CYS A 203 8.58 -19.66 18.26
C CYS A 203 9.94 -19.14 18.73
N GLY A 204 10.58 -18.22 18.01
CA GLY A 204 11.88 -17.65 18.37
C GLY A 204 13.09 -18.56 18.13
N ALA A 205 12.91 -19.83 17.72
CA ALA A 205 14.02 -20.75 17.45
C ALA A 205 14.82 -20.34 16.20
N GLU A 206 15.98 -20.93 16.01
CA GLU A 206 16.83 -20.72 14.83
C GLU A 206 16.12 -21.11 13.54
N THR A 207 16.52 -20.47 12.45
CA THR A 207 15.99 -20.75 11.11
C THR A 207 17.09 -21.10 10.13
N VAL A 208 16.72 -21.83 9.08
CA VAL A 208 17.54 -22.07 7.90
C VAL A 208 17.10 -21.13 6.79
N ILE A 209 18.08 -20.46 6.20
CA ILE A 209 17.88 -19.45 5.16
C ILE A 209 18.41 -19.99 3.84
N SER A 210 17.63 -19.85 2.78
CA SER A 210 18.06 -20.18 1.43
C SER A 210 17.53 -19.16 0.44
N VAL A 211 18.31 -18.93 -0.61
CA VAL A 211 17.91 -18.09 -1.76
C VAL A 211 17.88 -18.97 -3.00
N GLY A 212 17.00 -18.65 -3.92
CA GLY A 212 16.95 -19.42 -5.14
C GLY A 212 15.77 -19.04 -6.04
N LYS A 213 15.72 -19.74 -7.17
CA LYS A 213 14.61 -19.64 -8.09
C LYS A 213 13.39 -20.32 -7.50
N ARG A 214 12.25 -19.63 -7.56
CA ARG A 214 10.98 -20.19 -7.08
C ARG A 214 10.50 -21.29 -8.03
N HIS A 215 10.34 -22.48 -7.52
CA HIS A 215 9.74 -23.57 -8.27
C HIS A 215 8.19 -23.44 -8.22
N ARG A 216 7.60 -22.88 -9.26
CA ARG A 216 6.15 -22.96 -9.50
C ARG A 216 5.87 -23.63 -10.84
N ASP A 217 4.98 -24.60 -10.82
CA ASP A 217 4.67 -25.43 -11.98
C ASP A 217 3.92 -24.71 -13.11
N LYS A 218 3.55 -23.43 -13.01
CA LYS A 218 2.54 -22.88 -13.94
C LYS A 218 2.58 -21.41 -14.34
N THR A 219 3.49 -20.54 -13.92
CA THR A 219 3.42 -19.14 -14.40
C THR A 219 4.78 -18.49 -14.57
N ASP A 220 5.02 -17.82 -15.72
CA ASP A 220 6.05 -16.81 -15.95
C ASP A 220 5.74 -15.55 -15.13
N GLN A 221 5.75 -15.66 -13.81
CA GLN A 221 5.46 -14.54 -12.91
C GLN A 221 6.74 -13.74 -12.63
N PRO A 222 6.68 -12.40 -12.43
CA PRO A 222 7.84 -11.55 -12.15
C PRO A 222 8.55 -11.85 -10.81
N TRP A 223 8.12 -12.87 -10.07
CA TRP A 223 8.65 -13.29 -8.77
C TRP A 223 9.42 -14.61 -8.83
N ASP A 224 10.27 -14.77 -9.80
CA ASP A 224 11.01 -16.02 -10.01
C ASP A 224 12.05 -16.33 -8.94
N TYR A 225 12.44 -15.35 -8.13
CA TYR A 225 13.48 -15.47 -7.11
C TYR A 225 12.94 -15.14 -5.73
N GLU A 226 13.31 -15.95 -4.74
CA GLU A 226 12.82 -15.78 -3.36
C GLU A 226 13.88 -16.09 -2.30
N VAL A 227 13.73 -15.46 -1.15
CA VAL A 227 14.34 -15.88 0.12
C VAL A 227 13.33 -16.77 0.80
N LEU A 228 13.75 -17.97 1.17
CA LEU A 228 12.97 -18.91 1.95
C LEU A 228 13.62 -19.06 3.33
N ILE A 229 12.84 -18.80 4.38
CA ILE A 229 13.27 -18.92 5.77
C ILE A 229 12.40 -19.97 6.44
N ARG A 230 12.99 -21.03 6.96
CA ARG A 230 12.30 -22.16 7.61
C ARG A 230 12.77 -22.31 9.04
N CYS A 231 11.85 -22.47 9.95
CA CYS A 231 12.18 -22.80 11.33
C CYS A 231 12.74 -24.24 11.45
N THR A 232 13.75 -24.42 12.31
CA THR A 232 14.32 -25.73 12.62
C THR A 232 13.50 -26.49 13.66
N HIS A 233 12.58 -25.82 14.38
CA HIS A 233 11.86 -26.37 15.53
C HIS A 233 10.35 -26.53 15.29
N CYS A 234 9.70 -25.61 14.60
CA CYS A 234 8.27 -25.65 14.33
C CYS A 234 7.98 -25.64 12.82
N PRO A 235 6.74 -25.92 12.38
CA PRO A 235 6.42 -25.95 10.94
C PRO A 235 6.36 -24.57 10.26
N TRP A 236 6.71 -23.50 10.97
CA TRP A 236 6.69 -22.17 10.41
C TRP A 236 7.74 -22.01 9.31
N ALA A 237 7.31 -21.46 8.21
CA ALA A 237 8.16 -21.00 7.13
C ALA A 237 7.61 -19.71 6.52
N THR A 238 8.47 -18.87 5.99
CA THR A 238 8.08 -17.72 5.19
C THR A 238 8.94 -17.63 3.96
N ASN A 239 8.36 -17.11 2.88
CA ASN A 239 9.09 -16.75 1.68
C ASN A 239 8.83 -15.29 1.33
N ASN A 240 9.87 -14.64 0.81
CA ASN A 240 9.76 -13.27 0.32
C ASN A 240 10.42 -13.18 -1.06
N SER A 241 9.67 -12.69 -2.05
CA SER A 241 10.21 -12.55 -3.40
C SER A 241 11.30 -11.48 -3.44
N LEU A 242 12.24 -11.60 -4.38
CA LEU A 242 13.23 -10.55 -4.64
C LEU A 242 12.57 -9.21 -4.97
N SER A 243 11.44 -9.26 -5.68
CA SER A 243 10.61 -8.09 -5.96
C SER A 243 10.08 -7.41 -4.69
N SER A 244 9.62 -8.20 -3.71
CA SER A 244 9.18 -7.66 -2.40
C SER A 244 10.34 -7.05 -1.61
N LEU A 245 11.55 -7.65 -1.70
CA LEU A 245 12.75 -7.06 -1.12
C LEU A 245 13.10 -5.72 -1.79
N ALA A 246 13.02 -5.65 -3.12
CA ALA A 246 13.21 -4.41 -3.86
C ALA A 246 12.19 -3.33 -3.44
N LEU A 247 10.91 -3.70 -3.31
CA LEU A 247 9.84 -2.79 -2.88
C LEU A 247 10.02 -2.27 -1.46
N SER A 248 10.72 -2.99 -0.59
CA SER A 248 10.96 -2.57 0.80
C SER A 248 12.08 -1.54 0.97
N LEU A 249 12.82 -1.22 -0.10
CA LEU A 249 13.90 -0.24 -0.06
C LEU A 249 13.35 1.20 0.01
N PRO A 250 13.97 2.09 0.80
CA PRO A 250 13.49 3.47 0.99
C PRO A 250 13.30 4.23 -0.33
N GLU A 251 14.22 4.06 -1.28
CA GLU A 251 14.17 4.72 -2.59
C GLU A 251 12.95 4.28 -3.42
N ILE A 252 12.56 3.01 -3.29
CA ILE A 252 11.40 2.47 -3.99
C ILE A 252 10.11 2.81 -3.26
N GLN A 253 10.14 2.86 -1.93
CA GLN A 253 9.02 3.37 -1.13
C GLN A 253 8.71 4.83 -1.49
N THR A 254 9.75 5.65 -1.68
CA THR A 254 9.60 7.04 -2.15
C THR A 254 9.04 7.11 -3.57
N LEU A 255 9.54 6.27 -4.50
CA LEU A 255 9.01 6.19 -5.85
C LEU A 255 7.52 5.81 -5.85
N TRP A 256 7.10 4.89 -4.99
CA TRP A 256 5.70 4.46 -4.89
C TRP A 256 4.76 5.58 -4.43
N LEU A 257 5.24 6.53 -3.64
CA LEU A 257 4.45 7.71 -3.25
C LEU A 257 4.12 8.60 -4.45
N THR A 258 5.07 8.77 -5.36
CA THR A 258 4.95 9.66 -6.54
C THR A 258 4.40 8.96 -7.77
N ALA A 259 4.47 7.63 -7.83
CA ALA A 259 4.05 6.80 -8.96
C ALA A 259 3.20 5.61 -8.51
N PRO A 260 1.93 5.83 -8.11
CA PRO A 260 1.06 4.78 -7.57
C PRO A 260 0.77 3.63 -8.56
N HIS A 261 0.95 3.86 -9.86
CA HIS A 261 0.80 2.85 -10.93
C HIS A 261 2.11 2.15 -11.28
N MET A 262 3.14 2.25 -10.44
CA MET A 262 4.37 1.52 -10.72
C MET A 262 4.11 0.02 -10.75
N HIS A 263 4.87 -0.69 -11.60
CA HIS A 263 4.81 -2.15 -11.72
C HIS A 263 6.20 -2.72 -11.93
N ILE A 264 6.37 -3.97 -11.54
CA ILE A 264 7.63 -4.68 -11.62
C ILE A 264 7.58 -5.59 -12.85
N LEU A 265 8.56 -5.46 -13.71
CA LEU A 265 8.74 -6.38 -14.85
C LEU A 265 9.43 -7.68 -14.38
N PRO A 266 9.36 -8.76 -15.17
CA PRO A 266 10.06 -9.99 -14.87
C PRO A 266 11.54 -9.77 -14.57
N THR A 267 12.02 -10.43 -13.50
CA THR A 267 13.44 -10.42 -13.12
C THR A 267 14.28 -11.03 -14.23
N GLN A 268 15.39 -10.39 -14.55
CA GLN A 268 16.30 -10.83 -15.60
C GLN A 268 17.64 -11.28 -15.00
N GLU A 269 18.16 -12.41 -15.48
CA GLU A 269 19.52 -12.84 -15.15
C GLU A 269 20.50 -12.07 -16.02
N ILE A 270 21.47 -11.42 -15.40
CA ILE A 270 22.49 -10.60 -16.05
C ILE A 270 23.89 -10.94 -15.47
N ALA A 271 24.92 -10.39 -16.07
CA ALA A 271 26.26 -10.40 -15.52
C ALA A 271 26.76 -8.97 -15.31
N VAL A 272 27.35 -8.72 -14.14
CA VAL A 272 27.98 -7.45 -13.79
C VAL A 272 29.40 -7.73 -13.35
N ALA A 273 30.38 -7.22 -14.09
CA ALA A 273 31.82 -7.47 -13.83
C ALA A 273 32.13 -8.96 -13.60
N GLU A 274 31.60 -9.84 -14.48
CA GLU A 274 31.73 -11.30 -14.43
C GLU A 274 30.98 -11.99 -13.28
N GLN A 275 30.31 -11.26 -12.40
CA GLN A 275 29.48 -11.80 -11.34
C GLN A 275 28.03 -12.01 -11.84
N ALA A 276 27.45 -13.17 -11.52
CA ALA A 276 26.05 -13.45 -11.79
C ALA A 276 25.14 -12.52 -10.96
N ALA A 277 24.24 -11.83 -11.60
CA ALA A 277 23.38 -10.83 -11.00
C ALA A 277 21.94 -10.93 -11.50
N LEU A 278 21.03 -10.31 -10.76
CA LEU A 278 19.60 -10.23 -11.06
C LEU A 278 19.21 -8.78 -11.22
N LEU A 279 18.61 -8.45 -12.35
CA LEU A 279 18.00 -7.15 -12.61
C LEU A 279 16.51 -7.22 -12.28
N VAL A 280 16.04 -6.35 -11.39
CA VAL A 280 14.63 -6.15 -11.05
C VAL A 280 14.20 -4.81 -11.63
N PRO A 281 13.53 -4.78 -12.80
CA PRO A 281 13.10 -3.54 -13.41
C PRO A 281 11.77 -3.08 -12.80
N ILE A 282 11.73 -1.85 -12.28
CA ILE A 282 10.51 -1.19 -11.83
C ILE A 282 10.18 -0.10 -12.83
N ARG A 283 8.97 -0.11 -13.33
CA ARG A 283 8.45 0.88 -14.29
C ARG A 283 7.32 1.67 -13.64
N SER A 284 7.24 2.94 -13.99
CA SER A 284 6.18 3.85 -13.55
C SER A 284 5.54 4.49 -14.77
N GLY A 285 4.49 5.28 -14.57
CA GLY A 285 3.83 5.99 -15.67
C GLY A 285 4.74 6.98 -16.41
N ALA A 286 4.25 7.58 -17.48
CA ALA A 286 5.02 8.38 -18.44
C ALA A 286 5.83 9.54 -17.81
N ASP A 287 5.36 10.10 -16.71
CA ASP A 287 5.94 11.32 -16.11
C ASP A 287 6.97 11.05 -14.99
N THR A 288 7.14 9.82 -14.56
CA THR A 288 8.08 9.47 -13.50
C THR A 288 9.02 8.35 -13.98
N PRO A 289 10.33 8.59 -14.04
CA PRO A 289 11.28 7.56 -14.48
C PRO A 289 11.27 6.37 -13.50
N GLY A 290 11.18 5.17 -14.03
CA GLY A 290 11.30 3.93 -13.26
C GLY A 290 12.72 3.75 -12.71
N LYS A 291 12.94 2.61 -12.07
CA LYS A 291 14.23 2.21 -11.49
C LYS A 291 14.61 0.80 -11.92
N ASP A 292 15.88 0.58 -12.13
CA ASP A 292 16.50 -0.72 -12.37
C ASP A 292 17.36 -1.07 -11.14
N LEU A 293 16.97 -2.13 -10.42
CA LEU A 293 17.70 -2.59 -9.24
C LEU A 293 18.51 -3.83 -9.60
N ILE A 294 19.77 -3.85 -9.21
CA ILE A 294 20.67 -4.97 -9.50
C ILE A 294 21.10 -5.62 -8.18
N PHE A 295 20.91 -6.93 -8.11
CA PHE A 295 21.24 -7.75 -6.94
C PHE A 295 22.24 -8.86 -7.33
N VAL A 296 23.10 -9.23 -6.42
CA VAL A 296 23.91 -10.46 -6.53
C VAL A 296 22.97 -11.67 -6.54
N ARG A 297 23.10 -12.56 -7.54
CA ARG A 297 22.15 -13.67 -7.71
C ARG A 297 22.06 -14.62 -6.51
N ASP A 298 23.18 -14.96 -5.92
CA ASP A 298 23.26 -16.03 -4.93
C ASP A 298 23.14 -15.54 -3.47
N THR A 299 23.18 -14.22 -3.25
CA THR A 299 23.10 -13.62 -1.90
C THR A 299 21.97 -12.59 -1.78
N PHE A 300 21.42 -12.11 -2.88
CA PHE A 300 20.47 -10.99 -2.97
C PHE A 300 20.99 -9.68 -2.33
N GLU A 301 22.31 -9.55 -2.25
CA GLU A 301 22.94 -8.28 -1.89
C GLU A 301 22.70 -7.25 -3.00
N LEU A 302 22.28 -6.05 -2.62
CA LEU A 302 22.03 -4.96 -3.56
C LEU A 302 23.35 -4.40 -4.09
N ILE A 303 23.56 -4.50 -5.41
CA ILE A 303 24.71 -3.88 -6.10
C ILE A 303 24.45 -2.40 -6.34
N GLY A 304 23.24 -2.04 -6.75
CA GLY A 304 22.90 -0.65 -6.99
C GLY A 304 21.47 -0.45 -7.51
N ILE A 305 21.06 0.84 -7.50
CA ILE A 305 19.78 1.32 -8.02
C ILE A 305 20.09 2.36 -9.09
N TYR A 306 19.57 2.17 -10.28
CA TYR A 306 19.84 2.98 -11.46
C TYR A 306 18.54 3.56 -12.01
N PRO A 307 18.59 4.69 -12.74
CA PRO A 307 17.45 5.12 -13.53
C PRO A 307 17.06 4.02 -14.52
N ALA A 308 15.74 3.86 -14.75
CA ALA A 308 15.28 2.87 -15.71
C ALA A 308 15.90 3.09 -17.09
N SER A 309 16.37 2.02 -17.72
CA SER A 309 16.86 2.06 -19.09
C SER A 309 15.69 2.47 -20.00
N THR A 310 15.89 3.54 -20.78
CA THR A 310 14.97 3.90 -21.86
C THR A 310 15.11 2.85 -22.95
N GLY A 311 14.16 1.92 -23.01
CA GLY A 311 14.07 0.91 -24.05
C GLY A 311 13.53 1.51 -25.35
#